data_0428aff937410f641d5deb0640d04bd2
#
_entry.id   0428aff937410f641d5deb0640d04bd2
#
_cell.length_a   1.000
_cell.length_b   1.000
_cell.length_c   1.000
_cell.angle_alpha   90.00
_cell.angle_beta   90.00
_cell.angle_gamma   90.00
#
_symmetry.space_group_name_H-M   'P 1'
#
loop_
_entity.id
_entity.type
_entity.pdbx_description
1 polymer ?
#
loop_
_entity_poly.entity_id
_entity_poly.type
_entity_poly.pdbx_seq_one_letter_code
_entity_poly.pdbx_strand_id
1 'polypeptide(L)'
;EDIARALADVSAPPGRLERVAVPDDGGVSVYVDYAHTPDALAKAIASIDAVGGGRTIVVFGCGGDRDATKRPIMGAKALAADYAVVTSDNPRHEDPGAIIDDIVAGMDDAARFEVVPDRRAAIARAIELARPGDAVLVAGKGHEDYQLVGDEVLAFDDRVVAAEELKRAFGGTETN
;
A
#
# COMPACT_ATOMS: atom_id res chain seq x y z
N GLU A 1 11.84 -24.61 -23.53
CA GLU A 1 10.91 -25.09 -22.46
C GLU A 1 11.55 -24.95 -21.06
N ASP A 2 12.87 -25.18 -20.90
CA ASP A 2 13.56 -25.13 -19.60
C ASP A 2 13.66 -23.70 -19.03
N ILE A 3 13.89 -22.69 -19.87
CA ILE A 3 13.95 -21.27 -19.44
C ILE A 3 12.58 -20.79 -18.95
N ALA A 4 11.50 -21.14 -19.65
CA ALA A 4 10.15 -20.73 -19.25
C ALA A 4 9.73 -21.39 -17.92
N ARG A 5 10.15 -22.64 -17.69
CA ARG A 5 9.91 -23.35 -16.43
C ARG A 5 10.74 -22.76 -15.30
N ALA A 6 12.03 -22.46 -15.54
CA ALA A 6 12.90 -21.82 -14.57
C ALA A 6 12.41 -20.41 -14.19
N LEU A 7 11.84 -19.64 -15.14
CA LEU A 7 11.25 -18.31 -14.87
C LEU A 7 9.93 -18.40 -14.10
N ALA A 8 9.17 -19.48 -14.23
CA ALA A 8 7.94 -19.69 -13.47
C ALA A 8 8.21 -19.94 -11.98
N ASP A 9 9.38 -20.46 -11.64
CA ASP A 9 9.80 -20.75 -10.26
C ASP A 9 10.55 -19.57 -9.60
N VAL A 10 10.79 -18.47 -10.33
CA VAL A 10 11.44 -17.27 -9.78
C VAL A 10 10.44 -16.46 -8.98
N SER A 11 10.62 -16.44 -7.67
CA SER A 11 9.87 -15.53 -6.80
C SER A 11 10.27 -14.07 -7.07
N ALA A 12 9.29 -13.17 -7.12
CA ALA A 12 9.58 -11.75 -7.20
C ALA A 12 10.44 -11.31 -6.00
N PRO A 13 11.33 -10.32 -6.16
CA PRO A 13 12.08 -9.78 -5.03
C PRO A 13 11.11 -9.28 -3.95
N PRO A 14 11.42 -9.50 -2.65
CA PRO A 14 10.57 -9.05 -1.55
C PRO A 14 10.17 -7.57 -1.68
N GLY A 15 8.90 -7.26 -1.44
CA GLY A 15 8.37 -5.89 -1.50
C GLY A 15 8.33 -5.26 -2.90
N ARG A 16 8.28 -6.06 -3.96
CA ARG A 16 8.13 -5.60 -5.36
C ARG A 16 6.91 -6.26 -5.98
N LEU A 17 5.76 -5.59 -5.93
CA LEU A 17 4.44 -6.15 -6.24
C LEU A 17 4.26 -7.54 -5.63
N GLU A 18 4.76 -7.70 -4.41
CA GLU A 18 4.69 -8.96 -3.67
C GLU A 18 3.26 -9.20 -3.22
N ARG A 19 2.66 -10.29 -3.69
CA ARG A 19 1.31 -10.67 -3.27
C ARG A 19 1.34 -11.24 -1.86
N VAL A 20 0.52 -10.67 -0.99
CA VAL A 20 0.30 -11.19 0.37
C VAL A 20 -0.71 -12.34 0.27
N ALA A 21 -0.23 -13.57 0.51
CA ALA A 21 -1.06 -14.76 0.44
C ALA A 21 -1.53 -15.18 1.84
N VAL A 22 -2.84 -15.38 1.98
CA VAL A 22 -3.47 -15.98 3.16
C VAL A 22 -4.44 -17.07 2.70
N PRO A 23 -4.77 -18.09 3.53
CA PRO A 23 -5.64 -19.19 3.13
C PRO A 23 -7.04 -18.76 2.69
N ASP A 24 -7.59 -17.73 3.33
CA ASP A 24 -8.87 -17.11 2.98
C ASP A 24 -8.66 -15.61 2.89
N ASP A 25 -8.63 -15.10 1.66
CA ASP A 25 -8.43 -13.69 1.34
C ASP A 25 -9.74 -12.97 0.95
N GLY A 26 -10.88 -13.65 1.09
CA GLY A 26 -12.20 -13.10 0.72
C GLY A 26 -12.31 -12.76 -0.77
N GLY A 27 -11.42 -13.28 -1.61
CA GLY A 27 -11.32 -12.92 -3.03
C GLY A 27 -10.69 -11.55 -3.27
N VAL A 28 -10.04 -10.93 -2.27
CA VAL A 28 -9.31 -9.67 -2.35
C VAL A 28 -7.83 -9.96 -2.54
N SER A 29 -7.20 -9.34 -3.54
CA SER A 29 -5.76 -9.46 -3.75
C SER A 29 -5.03 -8.29 -3.10
N VAL A 30 -4.09 -8.56 -2.18
CA VAL A 30 -3.27 -7.52 -1.56
C VAL A 30 -1.83 -7.63 -2.05
N TYR A 31 -1.26 -6.50 -2.45
CA TYR A 31 0.12 -6.38 -2.94
C TYR A 31 0.89 -5.36 -2.14
N VAL A 32 2.16 -5.65 -1.86
CA VAL A 32 3.10 -4.73 -1.21
C VAL A 32 4.18 -4.34 -2.21
N ASP A 33 4.46 -3.04 -2.33
CA ASP A 33 5.44 -2.50 -3.26
C ASP A 33 6.29 -1.38 -2.66
N TYR A 34 7.54 -1.26 -3.13
CA TYR A 34 8.49 -0.22 -2.73
C TYR A 34 8.28 1.11 -3.49
N ALA A 35 7.17 1.31 -4.17
CA ALA A 35 6.86 2.51 -4.94
C ALA A 35 6.75 3.75 -4.04
N HIS A 36 7.84 4.51 -3.90
CA HIS A 36 7.97 5.70 -3.07
C HIS A 36 8.29 6.97 -3.89
N THR A 37 8.16 6.90 -5.21
CA THR A 37 8.27 8.04 -6.14
C THR A 37 7.03 8.14 -7.00
N PRO A 38 6.70 9.34 -7.55
CA PRO A 38 5.50 9.53 -8.35
C PRO A 38 5.38 8.56 -9.53
N ASP A 39 6.49 8.36 -10.27
CA ASP A 39 6.51 7.47 -11.43
C ASP A 39 6.40 5.99 -11.05
N ALA A 40 7.05 5.58 -9.94
CA ALA A 40 6.95 4.22 -9.44
C ALA A 40 5.51 3.92 -8.97
N LEU A 41 4.87 4.86 -8.25
CA LEU A 41 3.49 4.71 -7.79
C LEU A 41 2.53 4.56 -8.97
N ALA A 42 2.63 5.43 -9.97
CA ALA A 42 1.79 5.35 -11.16
C ALA A 42 1.97 4.02 -11.92
N LYS A 43 3.23 3.53 -12.04
CA LYS A 43 3.51 2.24 -12.69
C LYS A 43 2.99 1.06 -11.88
N ALA A 44 3.10 1.09 -10.56
CA ALA A 44 2.59 0.04 -9.69
C ALA A 44 1.06 -0.06 -9.80
N ILE A 45 0.33 1.07 -9.73
CA ILE A 45 -1.12 1.12 -9.94
C ILE A 45 -1.48 0.55 -11.31
N ALA A 46 -0.85 1.03 -12.39
CA ALA A 46 -1.13 0.55 -13.75
C ALA A 46 -0.85 -0.97 -13.92
N SER A 47 0.16 -1.50 -13.20
CA SER A 47 0.47 -2.94 -13.25
C SER A 47 -0.62 -3.77 -12.56
N ILE A 48 -1.19 -3.28 -11.47
CA ILE A 48 -2.32 -3.93 -10.78
C ILE A 48 -3.56 -3.88 -11.68
N ASP A 49 -3.90 -2.73 -12.25
CA ASP A 49 -5.05 -2.58 -13.15
C ASP A 49 -4.97 -3.50 -14.37
N ALA A 50 -3.78 -3.73 -14.89
CA ALA A 50 -3.58 -4.63 -16.05
C ALA A 50 -3.80 -6.11 -15.73
N VAL A 51 -3.68 -6.52 -14.47
CA VAL A 51 -3.84 -7.91 -14.01
C VAL A 51 -5.23 -8.14 -13.42
N GLY A 52 -5.86 -7.09 -12.91
CA GLY A 52 -7.07 -7.18 -12.13
C GLY A 52 -8.37 -7.22 -12.95
N GLY A 53 -9.47 -7.50 -12.28
CA GLY A 53 -10.85 -7.48 -12.80
C GLY A 53 -11.78 -6.61 -11.97
N GLY A 54 -11.32 -6.08 -10.82
CA GLY A 54 -12.04 -5.22 -9.91
C GLY A 54 -11.38 -3.84 -9.77
N ARG A 55 -11.73 -3.13 -8.71
CA ARG A 55 -11.16 -1.81 -8.38
C ARG A 55 -9.76 -1.96 -7.81
N THR A 56 -8.93 -0.94 -8.04
CA THR A 56 -7.65 -0.78 -7.36
C THR A 56 -7.78 0.25 -6.23
N ILE A 57 -7.44 -0.17 -5.00
CA ILE A 57 -7.37 0.69 -3.82
C ILE A 57 -5.89 0.83 -3.45
N VAL A 58 -5.36 2.05 -3.38
CA VAL A 58 -3.96 2.29 -3.02
C VAL A 58 -3.84 2.86 -1.60
N VAL A 59 -2.94 2.28 -0.80
CA VAL A 59 -2.50 2.81 0.50
C VAL A 59 -1.10 3.33 0.34
N PHE A 60 -0.84 4.60 0.63
CA PHE A 60 0.49 5.19 0.48
C PHE A 60 0.71 6.38 1.39
N GLY A 61 1.98 6.71 1.59
CA GLY A 61 2.44 7.89 2.30
C GLY A 61 3.77 8.38 1.72
N CYS A 62 4.32 9.43 2.33
CA CYS A 62 5.63 9.96 2.01
C CYS A 62 6.53 10.00 3.23
N GLY A 63 7.84 9.81 3.02
CA GLY A 63 8.82 9.96 4.09
C GLY A 63 9.12 11.41 4.41
N GLY A 64 9.32 11.70 5.70
CA GLY A 64 9.90 12.95 6.20
C GLY A 64 11.41 13.02 5.99
N ASP A 65 12.01 14.21 6.17
CA ASP A 65 13.42 14.50 5.93
C ASP A 65 13.88 14.06 4.53
N ARG A 66 13.01 14.24 3.55
CA ARG A 66 13.19 13.90 2.14
C ARG A 66 12.60 14.99 1.26
N ASP A 67 12.72 14.82 -0.05
CA ASP A 67 12.17 15.74 -1.05
C ASP A 67 10.65 15.93 -0.86
N ALA A 68 10.25 17.08 -0.30
CA ALA A 68 8.84 17.42 -0.08
C ALA A 68 8.13 17.78 -1.41
N THR A 69 8.85 18.18 -2.45
CA THR A 69 8.23 18.62 -3.71
C THR A 69 7.51 17.49 -4.43
N LYS A 70 7.86 16.24 -4.15
CA LYS A 70 7.19 15.06 -4.72
C LYS A 70 5.85 14.75 -4.06
N ARG A 71 5.56 15.26 -2.85
CA ARG A 71 4.37 14.88 -2.04
C ARG A 71 3.07 15.18 -2.79
N PRO A 72 2.80 16.41 -3.25
CA PRO A 72 1.58 16.70 -4.01
C PRO A 72 1.54 15.96 -5.34
N ILE A 73 2.69 15.71 -5.98
CA ILE A 73 2.75 14.94 -7.22
C ILE A 73 2.35 13.48 -6.96
N MET A 74 2.79 12.89 -5.85
CA MET A 74 2.37 11.54 -5.46
C MET A 74 0.87 11.48 -5.17
N GLY A 75 0.30 12.49 -4.49
CA GLY A 75 -1.13 12.63 -4.29
C GLY A 75 -1.91 12.61 -5.62
N ALA A 76 -1.50 13.46 -6.56
CA ALA A 76 -2.11 13.49 -7.89
C ALA A 76 -2.00 12.15 -8.64
N LYS A 77 -0.85 11.46 -8.53
CA LYS A 77 -0.64 10.15 -9.18
C LYS A 77 -1.46 9.02 -8.53
N ALA A 78 -1.70 9.09 -7.23
CA ALA A 78 -2.51 8.10 -6.52
C ALA A 78 -3.97 8.08 -6.98
N LEU A 79 -4.49 9.20 -7.50
CA LEU A 79 -5.83 9.29 -8.10
C LEU A 79 -5.97 8.49 -9.43
N ALA A 80 -4.90 7.88 -9.93
CA ALA A 80 -5.01 6.88 -11.00
C ALA A 80 -5.68 5.58 -10.51
N ALA A 81 -5.58 5.25 -9.22
CA ALA A 81 -6.36 4.17 -8.61
C ALA A 81 -7.84 4.57 -8.46
N ASP A 82 -8.73 3.60 -8.27
CA ASP A 82 -10.16 3.86 -8.03
C ASP A 82 -10.40 4.54 -6.68
N TYR A 83 -9.57 4.23 -5.69
CA TYR A 83 -9.61 4.85 -4.37
C TYR A 83 -8.23 4.90 -3.73
N ALA A 84 -7.96 5.96 -2.95
CA ALA A 84 -6.70 6.11 -2.24
C ALA A 84 -6.91 6.29 -0.73
N VAL A 85 -6.06 5.65 0.07
CA VAL A 85 -5.95 5.87 1.52
C VAL A 85 -4.59 6.48 1.79
N VAL A 86 -4.59 7.76 2.16
CA VAL A 86 -3.36 8.50 2.48
C VAL A 86 -3.00 8.26 3.93
N THR A 87 -1.75 7.90 4.19
CA THR A 87 -1.28 7.52 5.52
C THR A 87 0.14 7.99 5.79
N SER A 88 0.64 7.75 7.01
CA SER A 88 2.05 7.96 7.35
C SER A 88 2.92 6.84 6.77
N ASP A 89 4.16 7.21 6.41
CA ASP A 89 5.23 6.26 6.04
C ASP A 89 6.32 6.29 7.13
N ASN A 90 7.47 6.86 6.88
CA ASN A 90 8.54 7.15 7.83
C ASN A 90 8.59 8.66 8.07
N PRO A 91 7.85 9.24 9.03
CA PRO A 91 7.81 10.69 9.23
C PRO A 91 9.15 11.25 9.70
N ARG A 92 10.01 10.44 10.30
CA ARG A 92 11.29 10.86 10.88
C ARG A 92 11.07 12.04 11.85
N HIS A 93 11.73 13.18 11.65
CA HIS A 93 11.62 14.35 12.52
C HIS A 93 10.54 15.35 12.07
N GLU A 94 9.87 15.11 10.94
CA GLU A 94 8.78 15.95 10.49
C GLU A 94 7.44 15.53 11.15
N ASP A 95 6.53 16.48 11.25
CA ASP A 95 5.14 16.22 11.67
C ASP A 95 4.44 15.35 10.60
N PRO A 96 3.94 14.15 10.97
CA PRO A 96 3.27 13.28 10.00
C PRO A 96 2.00 13.90 9.42
N GLY A 97 1.31 14.77 10.15
CA GLY A 97 0.14 15.50 9.66
C GLY A 97 0.53 16.47 8.55
N ALA A 98 1.61 17.25 8.74
CA ALA A 98 2.11 18.17 7.72
C ALA A 98 2.53 17.45 6.42
N ILE A 99 3.14 16.25 6.54
CA ILE A 99 3.46 15.43 5.36
C ILE A 99 2.19 15.01 4.61
N ILE A 100 1.16 14.60 5.35
CA ILE A 100 -0.14 14.20 4.79
C ILE A 100 -0.81 15.39 4.11
N ASP A 101 -0.80 16.57 4.72
CA ASP A 101 -1.37 17.79 4.14
C ASP A 101 -0.70 18.16 2.83
N ASP A 102 0.63 18.02 2.73
CA ASP A 102 1.36 18.23 1.48
C ASP A 102 0.94 17.24 0.38
N ILE A 103 0.66 15.97 0.74
CA ILE A 103 0.17 14.97 -0.22
C ILE A 103 -1.23 15.36 -0.70
N VAL A 104 -2.13 15.67 0.23
CA VAL A 104 -3.53 16.01 -0.04
C VAL A 104 -3.65 17.27 -0.89
N ALA A 105 -2.72 18.23 -0.74
CA ALA A 105 -2.68 19.43 -1.58
C ALA A 105 -2.56 19.13 -3.09
N GLY A 106 -2.15 17.93 -3.48
CA GLY A 106 -2.13 17.48 -4.86
C GLY A 106 -3.34 16.66 -5.30
N MET A 107 -4.32 16.43 -4.41
CA MET A 107 -5.49 15.59 -4.66
C MET A 107 -6.75 16.46 -4.81
N ASP A 108 -7.29 16.53 -6.00
CA ASP A 108 -8.39 17.45 -6.40
C ASP A 108 -9.79 16.80 -6.33
N ASP A 109 -9.88 15.50 -6.04
CA ASP A 109 -11.14 14.76 -5.93
C ASP A 109 -11.32 14.12 -4.57
N ALA A 110 -11.91 14.86 -3.62
CA ALA A 110 -12.14 14.40 -2.25
C ALA A 110 -13.07 13.17 -2.14
N ALA A 111 -13.83 12.82 -3.18
CA ALA A 111 -14.67 11.63 -3.19
C ALA A 111 -13.87 10.34 -3.44
N ARG A 112 -12.62 10.45 -3.87
CA ARG A 112 -11.78 9.32 -4.27
C ARG A 112 -10.65 9.02 -3.31
N PHE A 113 -10.59 9.67 -2.16
CA PHE A 113 -9.60 9.36 -1.14
C PHE A 113 -10.10 9.64 0.28
N GLU A 114 -9.42 9.05 1.23
CA GLU A 114 -9.53 9.38 2.65
C GLU A 114 -8.15 9.42 3.31
N VAL A 115 -8.07 10.09 4.45
CA VAL A 115 -6.85 10.19 5.26
C VAL A 115 -6.99 9.33 6.51
N VAL A 116 -6.09 8.37 6.67
CA VAL A 116 -5.98 7.52 7.86
C VAL A 116 -4.53 7.56 8.33
N PRO A 117 -4.14 8.43 9.28
CA PRO A 117 -2.74 8.67 9.65
C PRO A 117 -2.01 7.43 10.17
N ASP A 118 -2.66 6.59 10.95
CA ASP A 118 -2.09 5.33 11.41
C ASP A 118 -2.02 4.31 10.25
N ARG A 119 -0.80 3.85 9.93
CA ARG A 119 -0.57 2.99 8.75
C ARG A 119 -1.24 1.63 8.87
N ARG A 120 -1.29 1.03 10.07
CA ARG A 120 -2.00 -0.24 10.28
C ARG A 120 -3.50 -0.05 10.04
N ALA A 121 -4.07 1.00 10.62
CA ALA A 121 -5.48 1.33 10.42
C ALA A 121 -5.78 1.64 8.94
N ALA A 122 -4.87 2.29 8.22
CA ALA A 122 -5.00 2.56 6.79
C ALA A 122 -5.03 1.27 5.95
N ILE A 123 -4.15 0.32 6.25
CA ILE A 123 -4.14 -1.00 5.59
C ILE A 123 -5.44 -1.76 5.90
N ALA A 124 -5.84 -1.81 7.17
CA ALA A 124 -7.11 -2.42 7.59
C ALA A 124 -8.29 -1.79 6.86
N ARG A 125 -8.33 -0.47 6.80
CA ARG A 125 -9.41 0.28 6.14
C ARG A 125 -9.49 0.00 4.64
N ALA A 126 -8.37 -0.08 3.94
CA ALA A 126 -8.34 -0.42 2.52
C ALA A 126 -8.88 -1.83 2.27
N ILE A 127 -8.52 -2.79 3.12
CA ILE A 127 -9.02 -4.17 3.05
C ILE A 127 -10.54 -4.22 3.33
N GLU A 128 -11.05 -3.45 4.30
CA GLU A 128 -12.49 -3.35 4.60
C GLU A 128 -13.30 -2.74 3.43
N LEU A 129 -12.71 -1.81 2.69
CA LEU A 129 -13.35 -1.19 1.52
C LEU A 129 -13.38 -2.10 0.29
N ALA A 130 -12.47 -3.07 0.25
CA ALA A 130 -12.32 -3.98 -0.88
C ALA A 130 -13.46 -5.01 -0.92
N ARG A 131 -13.80 -5.43 -2.13
CA ARG A 131 -14.80 -6.47 -2.42
C ARG A 131 -14.11 -7.62 -3.16
N PRO A 132 -14.72 -8.80 -3.21
CA PRO A 132 -14.20 -9.89 -4.04
C PRO A 132 -13.90 -9.42 -5.47
N GLY A 133 -12.69 -9.66 -5.94
CA GLY A 133 -12.18 -9.22 -7.24
C GLY A 133 -11.37 -7.91 -7.19
N ASP A 134 -11.48 -7.11 -6.12
CA ASP A 134 -10.68 -5.89 -5.96
C ASP A 134 -9.22 -6.21 -5.59
N ALA A 135 -8.34 -5.23 -5.85
CA ALA A 135 -6.94 -5.26 -5.46
C ALA A 135 -6.61 -4.09 -4.52
N VAL A 136 -5.83 -4.37 -3.47
CA VAL A 136 -5.26 -3.38 -2.56
C VAL A 136 -3.75 -3.33 -2.79
N LEU A 137 -3.23 -2.14 -3.12
CA LEU A 137 -1.80 -1.87 -3.26
C LEU A 137 -1.31 -1.09 -2.04
N VAL A 138 -0.46 -1.71 -1.20
CA VAL A 138 0.24 -1.03 -0.11
C VAL A 138 1.61 -0.59 -0.62
N ALA A 139 1.77 0.72 -0.83
CA ALA A 139 2.94 1.31 -1.47
C ALA A 139 3.82 2.12 -0.51
N GLY A 140 5.12 2.13 -0.79
CA GLY A 140 6.13 2.97 -0.13
C GLY A 140 7.26 2.18 0.51
N LYS A 141 6.95 1.30 1.46
CA LYS A 141 7.94 0.58 2.28
C LYS A 141 8.50 -0.67 1.61
N GLY A 142 7.68 -1.37 0.83
CA GLY A 142 8.10 -2.61 0.18
C GLY A 142 8.65 -3.64 1.18
N HIS A 143 9.96 -3.89 1.15
CA HIS A 143 10.64 -4.85 2.03
C HIS A 143 11.09 -4.25 3.38
N GLU A 144 10.89 -2.96 3.64
CA GLU A 144 11.22 -2.36 4.93
C GLU A 144 10.34 -2.96 6.03
N ASP A 145 10.96 -3.36 7.13
CA ASP A 145 10.32 -3.99 8.30
C ASP A 145 10.28 -3.07 9.53
N TYR A 146 10.42 -1.76 9.30
CA TYR A 146 10.45 -0.73 10.35
C TYR A 146 9.68 0.53 9.93
N GLN A 147 9.33 1.36 10.93
CA GLN A 147 8.87 2.73 10.77
C GLN A 147 9.74 3.66 11.62
N LEU A 148 10.18 4.79 11.04
CA LEU A 148 11.00 5.80 11.71
C LEU A 148 10.12 6.97 12.17
N VAL A 149 10.06 7.19 13.50
CA VAL A 149 9.29 8.28 14.13
C VAL A 149 10.21 9.01 15.10
N GLY A 150 10.64 10.22 14.76
CA GLY A 150 11.73 10.89 15.44
C GLY A 150 12.99 10.03 15.41
N ASP A 151 13.58 9.79 16.58
CA ASP A 151 14.74 8.94 16.78
C ASP A 151 14.36 7.45 17.02
N GLU A 152 13.08 7.13 17.06
CA GLU A 152 12.60 5.78 17.33
C GLU A 152 12.52 4.95 16.05
N VAL A 153 12.91 3.68 16.17
CA VAL A 153 12.76 2.66 15.13
C VAL A 153 11.72 1.66 15.62
N LEU A 154 10.52 1.76 15.06
CA LEU A 154 9.41 0.88 15.41
C LEU A 154 9.36 -0.30 14.43
N ALA A 155 9.14 -1.52 14.91
CA ALA A 155 8.93 -2.67 14.05
C ALA A 155 7.61 -2.51 13.28
N PHE A 156 7.67 -2.54 11.94
CA PHE A 156 6.49 -2.40 11.09
C PHE A 156 6.77 -2.93 9.68
N ASP A 157 6.17 -4.06 9.35
CA ASP A 157 6.27 -4.70 8.04
C ASP A 157 4.89 -4.72 7.39
N ASP A 158 4.73 -4.03 6.25
CA ASP A 158 3.47 -3.95 5.50
C ASP A 158 2.91 -5.34 5.14
N ARG A 159 3.78 -6.30 4.84
CA ARG A 159 3.39 -7.67 4.45
C ARG A 159 2.76 -8.42 5.62
N VAL A 160 3.39 -8.29 6.79
CA VAL A 160 2.89 -8.93 8.03
C VAL A 160 1.56 -8.30 8.44
N VAL A 161 1.51 -6.96 8.46
CA VAL A 161 0.29 -6.22 8.80
C VAL A 161 -0.84 -6.56 7.85
N ALA A 162 -0.59 -6.55 6.54
CA ALA A 162 -1.62 -6.88 5.55
C ALA A 162 -2.14 -8.32 5.70
N ALA A 163 -1.25 -9.29 5.98
CA ALA A 163 -1.64 -10.67 6.23
C ALA A 163 -2.50 -10.83 7.50
N GLU A 164 -2.17 -10.10 8.57
CA GLU A 164 -2.96 -10.09 9.81
C GLU A 164 -4.35 -9.47 9.59
N GLU A 165 -4.42 -8.35 8.88
CA GLU A 165 -5.67 -7.64 8.61
C GLU A 165 -6.57 -8.42 7.63
N LEU A 166 -6.01 -9.10 6.62
CA LEU A 166 -6.77 -10.03 5.77
C LEU A 166 -7.38 -11.18 6.56
N LYS A 167 -6.59 -11.81 7.44
CA LYS A 167 -7.10 -12.88 8.31
C LYS A 167 -8.19 -12.38 9.26
N ARG A 168 -8.06 -11.15 9.77
CA ARG A 168 -9.08 -10.54 10.63
C ARG A 168 -10.37 -10.27 9.88
N ALA A 169 -10.28 -9.80 8.63
CA ALA A 169 -11.44 -9.44 7.83
C ALA A 169 -12.19 -10.66 7.26
N PHE A 170 -11.46 -11.69 6.83
CA PHE A 170 -12.02 -12.80 6.06
C PHE A 170 -11.75 -14.18 6.66
N GLY A 171 -10.72 -14.33 7.52
CA GLY A 171 -10.47 -15.57 8.24
C GLY A 171 -11.67 -15.86 9.15
N GLY A 172 -12.50 -16.82 8.76
CA GLY A 172 -13.65 -17.24 9.55
C GLY A 172 -13.22 -17.57 10.97
N THR A 173 -13.97 -17.13 11.96
CA THR A 173 -13.85 -17.62 13.32
C THR A 173 -13.86 -19.14 13.27
N GLU A 174 -12.72 -19.77 13.60
CA GLU A 174 -12.73 -21.18 13.93
C GLU A 174 -13.78 -21.34 15.04
N THR A 175 -14.94 -21.84 14.64
CA THR A 175 -16.00 -22.20 15.58
C THR A 175 -15.47 -23.40 16.34
N ASN A 176 -15.09 -23.15 17.57
CA ASN A 176 -14.68 -24.17 18.53
C ASN A 176 -15.91 -24.95 19.04
#